data_989321c01bb82c163f62fac2ef112567
#
_entry.id   989321c01bb82c163f62fac2ef112567
#
_cell.length_a   1.000
_cell.length_b   1.000
_cell.length_c   1.000
_cell.angle_alpha   90.00
_cell.angle_beta   90.00
_cell.angle_gamma   90.00
#
_symmetry.space_group_name_H-M   'P 1'
#
loop_
_entity.id
_entity.type
_entity.pdbx_description
1 polymer ?
#
loop_
_entity_poly.entity_id
_entity_poly.type
_entity_poly.pdbx_seq_one_letter_code
_entity_poly.pdbx_strand_id
1 'polypeptide(L)'
;LNLRGSVLPYYLMSAGCMGLKNGLYIYMIRQFFRNIPKEMEEAAYVDGCGMLETFVKIMLPDAKPILTSCFLFAFVWQWTDSFYSKMFLGNIKLLSIQLAQIGEKLGNYLMYTLHRATGASVGYTQCIVSTGTLMVILPILILYLFAQKGFVESLSSTGIKM
;
A
#
# COMPACT_ATOMS: atom_id res chain seq x y z
N LEU A 1 1.54 10.46 26.67
CA LEU A 1 1.73 10.81 25.26
C LEU A 1 0.39 10.71 24.55
N ASN A 2 -0.18 11.85 24.17
CA ASN A 2 -1.41 11.86 23.37
C ASN A 2 -1.05 11.60 21.92
N LEU A 3 -1.14 10.34 21.48
CA LEU A 3 -0.79 9.88 20.13
C LEU A 3 -1.97 9.98 19.14
N ARG A 4 -3.15 10.43 19.60
CA ARG A 4 -4.32 10.66 18.75
C ARG A 4 -4.13 11.91 17.89
N GLY A 5 -4.43 11.81 16.60
CA GLY A 5 -4.27 12.90 15.65
C GLY A 5 -2.85 13.07 15.13
N SER A 6 -1.95 12.11 15.37
CA SER A 6 -0.57 12.12 14.90
C SER A 6 -0.28 10.96 13.97
N VAL A 7 0.61 11.16 13.01
CA VAL A 7 1.15 10.08 12.15
C VAL A 7 2.28 9.29 12.82
N LEU A 8 2.75 9.75 13.99
CA LEU A 8 3.84 9.12 14.73
C LEU A 8 3.61 7.62 15.03
N PRO A 9 2.39 7.18 15.43
CA PRO A 9 2.11 5.76 15.64
C PRO A 9 2.35 4.89 14.41
N TYR A 10 2.05 5.40 13.22
CA TYR A 10 2.32 4.68 11.96
C TYR A 10 3.81 4.43 11.75
N TYR A 11 4.64 5.45 11.97
CA TYR A 11 6.09 5.31 11.85
C TYR A 11 6.66 4.36 12.89
N LEU A 12 6.20 4.44 14.15
CA LEU A 12 6.64 3.53 15.20
C LEU A 12 6.24 2.07 14.94
N MET A 13 5.02 1.83 14.48
CA MET A 13 4.55 0.48 14.12
C MET A 13 5.32 -0.05 12.91
N SER A 14 5.58 0.78 11.92
CA SER A 14 6.36 0.38 10.73
C SER A 14 7.81 0.08 11.09
N ALA A 15 8.45 0.92 11.89
CA ALA A 15 9.83 0.72 12.36
C ALA A 15 9.96 -0.53 13.25
N GLY A 16 8.94 -0.81 14.08
CA GLY A 16 8.89 -2.01 14.92
C GLY A 16 8.46 -3.28 14.19
N CYS A 17 8.25 -3.23 12.88
CA CYS A 17 7.71 -4.35 12.08
C CYS A 17 6.37 -4.91 12.63
N MET A 18 5.64 -4.11 13.40
CA MET A 18 4.37 -4.48 14.03
C MET A 18 3.13 -4.10 13.20
N GLY A 19 3.30 -3.52 12.03
CA GLY A 19 2.19 -3.22 11.11
C GLY A 19 1.48 -4.52 10.69
N LEU A 20 0.17 -4.44 10.51
CA LEU A 20 -0.73 -5.59 10.29
C LEU A 20 -0.28 -6.52 9.15
N LYS A 21 0.49 -6.02 8.19
CA LYS A 21 0.90 -6.73 6.98
C LYS A 21 2.41 -6.86 6.84
N ASN A 22 3.18 -6.37 7.80
CA ASN A 22 4.63 -6.45 7.77
C ASN A 22 5.13 -7.90 7.72
N GLY A 23 4.43 -8.83 8.36
CA GLY A 23 4.75 -10.26 8.29
C GLY A 23 4.75 -10.82 6.87
N LEU A 24 3.81 -10.37 6.02
CA LEU A 24 3.78 -10.76 4.61
C LEU A 24 4.98 -10.22 3.84
N TYR A 25 5.33 -8.95 4.03
CA TYR A 25 6.49 -8.34 3.34
C TYR A 25 7.79 -9.01 3.76
N ILE A 26 7.98 -9.27 5.06
CA ILE A 26 9.13 -9.98 5.59
C ILE A 26 9.20 -11.39 4.98
N TYR A 27 8.06 -12.09 4.90
CA TYR A 27 8.00 -13.43 4.29
C TYR A 27 8.39 -13.39 2.81
N MET A 28 7.83 -12.45 2.03
CA MET A 28 8.10 -12.33 0.60
C MET A 28 9.57 -12.02 0.33
N ILE A 29 10.14 -11.05 1.06
CA ILE A 29 11.55 -10.66 0.93
C ILE A 29 12.48 -11.82 1.35
N ARG A 30 12.17 -12.46 2.49
CA ARG A 30 12.95 -13.63 2.95
C ARG A 30 12.91 -14.78 1.94
N GLN A 31 11.74 -15.06 1.36
CA GLN A 31 11.59 -16.12 0.38
C GLN A 31 12.38 -15.81 -0.89
N PHE A 32 12.42 -14.57 -1.32
CA PHE A 32 13.23 -14.12 -2.45
C PHE A 32 14.72 -14.37 -2.17
N PHE A 33 15.25 -13.86 -1.06
CA PHE A 33 16.67 -14.03 -0.73
C PHE A 33 17.08 -15.51 -0.52
N ARG A 34 16.19 -16.37 -0.03
CA ARG A 34 16.46 -17.80 0.08
C ARG A 34 16.57 -18.51 -1.27
N ASN A 35 15.98 -17.95 -2.31
CA ASN A 35 15.98 -18.52 -3.65
C ASN A 35 17.15 -18.01 -4.52
N ILE A 36 17.94 -17.06 -4.04
CA ILE A 36 19.16 -16.63 -4.72
C ILE A 36 20.16 -17.77 -4.74
N PRO A 37 20.72 -18.14 -5.92
CA PRO A 37 21.75 -19.16 -6.02
C PRO A 37 22.98 -18.79 -5.19
N LYS A 38 23.50 -19.75 -4.43
CA LYS A 38 24.69 -19.53 -3.60
C LYS A 38 25.94 -19.23 -4.43
N GLU A 39 25.98 -19.71 -5.65
CA GLU A 39 27.03 -19.45 -6.62
C GLU A 39 27.27 -17.98 -6.89
N MET A 40 26.20 -17.15 -6.83
CA MET A 40 26.31 -15.69 -6.96
C MET A 40 27.04 -15.06 -5.77
N GLU A 41 26.79 -15.56 -4.58
CA GLU A 41 27.44 -15.10 -3.35
C GLU A 41 28.92 -15.56 -3.32
N GLU A 42 29.15 -16.83 -3.67
CA GLU A 42 30.51 -17.43 -3.74
C GLU A 42 31.36 -16.69 -4.80
N ALA A 43 30.81 -16.41 -5.98
CA ALA A 43 31.51 -15.64 -7.02
C ALA A 43 31.93 -14.28 -6.53
N ALA A 44 31.03 -13.57 -5.82
CA ALA A 44 31.34 -12.26 -5.25
C ALA A 44 32.50 -12.32 -4.21
N TYR A 45 32.52 -13.37 -3.40
CA TYR A 45 33.64 -13.59 -2.44
C TYR A 45 34.96 -13.91 -3.13
N VAL A 46 34.92 -14.68 -4.21
CA VAL A 46 36.13 -14.91 -5.04
C VAL A 46 36.65 -13.62 -5.67
N ASP A 47 35.75 -12.72 -6.07
CA ASP A 47 36.07 -11.37 -6.58
C ASP A 47 36.55 -10.40 -5.48
N GLY A 48 36.64 -10.87 -4.23
CA GLY A 48 37.14 -10.08 -3.10
C GLY A 48 36.11 -9.17 -2.45
N CYS A 49 34.80 -9.28 -2.79
CA CYS A 49 33.75 -8.51 -2.15
C CYS A 49 33.52 -8.98 -0.70
N GLY A 50 33.42 -8.05 0.23
CA GLY A 50 32.99 -8.38 1.58
C GLY A 50 31.46 -8.62 1.65
N MET A 51 30.98 -9.21 2.75
CA MET A 51 29.55 -9.56 2.96
C MET A 51 28.59 -8.39 2.71
N LEU A 52 28.88 -7.20 3.25
CA LEU A 52 28.04 -6.01 3.04
C LEU A 52 28.10 -5.50 1.59
N GLU A 53 29.24 -5.62 0.96
CA GLU A 53 29.43 -5.20 -0.42
C GLU A 53 28.68 -6.12 -1.39
N THR A 54 28.74 -7.42 -1.18
CA THR A 54 27.95 -8.43 -1.91
C THR A 54 26.45 -8.14 -1.76
N PHE A 55 25.99 -7.88 -0.54
CA PHE A 55 24.58 -7.59 -0.30
C PHE A 55 24.13 -6.32 -1.05
N VAL A 56 24.88 -5.22 -0.93
CA VAL A 56 24.47 -3.92 -1.51
C VAL A 56 24.64 -3.88 -3.02
N LYS A 57 25.73 -4.46 -3.56
CA LYS A 57 26.06 -4.35 -4.99
C LYS A 57 25.42 -5.44 -5.84
N ILE A 58 25.12 -6.60 -5.27
CA ILE A 58 24.64 -7.76 -6.03
C ILE A 58 23.23 -8.14 -5.59
N MET A 59 23.02 -8.49 -4.33
CA MET A 59 21.75 -9.04 -3.86
C MET A 59 20.61 -8.00 -3.83
N LEU A 60 20.89 -6.79 -3.39
CA LEU A 60 19.87 -5.73 -3.28
C LEU A 60 19.39 -5.23 -4.64
N PRO A 61 20.24 -5.00 -5.66
CA PRO A 61 19.79 -4.69 -7.01
C PRO A 61 18.95 -5.79 -7.65
N ASP A 62 19.30 -7.06 -7.43
CA ASP A 62 18.53 -8.21 -7.90
C ASP A 62 17.13 -8.29 -7.22
N ALA A 63 17.05 -7.84 -5.97
CA ALA A 63 15.80 -7.79 -5.21
C ALA A 63 14.84 -6.65 -5.61
N LYS A 64 15.21 -5.76 -6.54
CA LYS A 64 14.34 -4.64 -6.97
C LYS A 64 12.92 -5.07 -7.35
N PRO A 65 12.68 -6.14 -8.11
CA PRO A 65 11.33 -6.55 -8.49
C PRO A 65 10.46 -6.91 -7.28
N ILE A 66 10.99 -7.67 -6.32
CA ILE A 66 10.24 -8.06 -5.12
C ILE A 66 10.00 -6.86 -4.20
N LEU A 67 10.96 -5.95 -4.08
CA LEU A 67 10.80 -4.70 -3.33
C LEU A 67 9.73 -3.81 -3.95
N THR A 68 9.68 -3.71 -5.28
CA THR A 68 8.61 -2.99 -6.00
C THR A 68 7.25 -3.60 -5.72
N SER A 69 7.14 -4.93 -5.70
CA SER A 69 5.89 -5.63 -5.36
C SER A 69 5.45 -5.36 -3.92
N CYS A 70 6.39 -5.43 -2.96
CA CYS A 70 6.11 -5.09 -1.56
C CYS A 70 5.66 -3.63 -1.40
N PHE A 71 6.31 -2.71 -2.11
CA PHE A 71 5.93 -1.29 -2.12
C PHE A 71 4.51 -1.09 -2.66
N LEU A 72 4.16 -1.73 -3.78
CA LEU A 72 2.82 -1.65 -4.35
C LEU A 72 1.75 -2.16 -3.38
N PHE A 73 1.97 -3.33 -2.79
CA PHE A 73 1.04 -3.86 -1.79
C PHE A 73 0.91 -2.93 -0.58
N ALA A 74 2.05 -2.43 -0.06
CA ALA A 74 2.05 -1.50 1.06
C ALA A 74 1.27 -0.23 0.74
N PHE A 75 1.49 0.34 -0.45
CA PHE A 75 0.82 1.55 -0.89
C PHE A 75 -0.70 1.33 -1.03
N VAL A 76 -1.13 0.30 -1.76
CA VAL A 76 -2.56 0.01 -1.98
C VAL A 76 -3.27 -0.25 -0.66
N TRP A 77 -2.65 -1.01 0.23
CA TRP A 77 -3.26 -1.32 1.52
C TRP A 77 -3.32 -0.11 2.46
N GLN A 78 -2.29 0.74 2.46
CA GLN A 78 -2.31 1.97 3.24
C GLN A 78 -3.31 2.98 2.66
N TRP A 79 -3.46 3.03 1.33
CA TRP A 79 -4.42 3.89 0.66
C TRP A 79 -5.87 3.54 1.01
N THR A 80 -6.17 2.25 1.11
CA THR A 80 -7.51 1.75 1.44
C THR A 80 -7.76 1.55 2.93
N ASP A 81 -6.73 1.76 3.78
CA ASP A 81 -6.87 1.57 5.22
C ASP A 81 -7.86 2.57 5.82
N SER A 82 -8.82 2.03 6.56
CA SER A 82 -9.78 2.80 7.34
C SER A 82 -9.69 2.52 8.84
N PHE A 83 -9.15 1.37 9.22
CA PHE A 83 -9.11 0.93 10.62
C PHE A 83 -8.07 1.72 11.43
N TYR A 84 -6.80 1.62 11.07
CA TYR A 84 -5.76 2.37 11.75
C TYR A 84 -5.89 3.87 11.55
N SER A 85 -6.37 4.27 10.37
CA SER A 85 -6.63 5.66 10.05
C SER A 85 -7.66 6.28 11.00
N LYS A 86 -8.75 5.60 11.29
CA LYS A 86 -9.74 6.05 12.30
C LYS A 86 -9.18 5.99 13.72
N MET A 87 -8.39 4.97 14.03
CA MET A 87 -7.85 4.76 15.36
C MET A 87 -6.82 5.83 15.77
N PHE A 88 -5.88 6.14 14.87
CA PHE A 88 -4.75 7.02 15.19
C PHE A 88 -4.94 8.45 14.70
N LEU A 89 -5.50 8.65 13.50
CA LEU A 89 -5.59 9.96 12.90
C LEU A 89 -6.86 10.73 13.29
N GLY A 90 -7.85 10.05 13.91
CA GLY A 90 -9.04 10.69 14.49
C GLY A 90 -9.77 11.61 13.52
N ASN A 91 -9.54 12.92 13.64
CA ASN A 91 -10.27 13.95 12.87
C ASN A 91 -9.63 14.29 11.51
N ILE A 92 -8.55 13.63 11.09
CA ILE A 92 -7.94 13.90 9.80
C ILE A 92 -8.87 13.40 8.68
N LYS A 93 -9.17 14.29 7.74
CA LYS A 93 -10.05 14.00 6.59
C LYS A 93 -9.30 13.19 5.55
N LEU A 94 -9.29 11.87 5.70
CA LEU A 94 -8.71 10.96 4.71
C LEU A 94 -9.72 10.64 3.61
N LEU A 95 -9.22 10.46 2.40
CA LEU A 95 -10.03 10.24 1.21
C LEU A 95 -10.90 8.97 1.32
N SER A 96 -10.35 7.87 1.82
CA SER A 96 -11.07 6.61 2.05
C SER A 96 -12.24 6.77 3.03
N ILE A 97 -12.02 7.51 4.12
CA ILE A 97 -13.05 7.77 5.13
C ILE A 97 -14.13 8.72 4.56
N GLN A 98 -13.72 9.75 3.81
CA GLN A 98 -14.65 10.70 3.21
C GLN A 98 -15.55 10.02 2.16
N LEU A 99 -14.98 9.10 1.37
CA LEU A 99 -15.74 8.33 0.39
C LEU A 99 -16.81 7.46 1.06
N ALA A 100 -16.46 6.77 2.15
CA ALA A 100 -17.41 5.95 2.89
C ALA A 100 -18.59 6.76 3.47
N GLN A 101 -18.40 8.05 3.74
CA GLN A 101 -19.41 8.94 4.31
C GLN A 101 -20.13 9.81 3.27
N ILE A 102 -19.76 9.72 1.97
CA ILE A 102 -20.24 10.66 0.96
C ILE A 102 -21.77 10.61 0.80
N GLY A 103 -22.37 9.41 0.87
CA GLY A 103 -23.82 9.24 0.76
C GLY A 103 -24.58 9.88 1.93
N GLU A 104 -24.09 9.70 3.15
CA GLU A 104 -24.68 10.30 4.34
C GLU A 104 -24.55 11.83 4.33
N LYS A 105 -23.37 12.34 3.99
CA LYS A 105 -23.13 13.80 3.87
C LYS A 105 -23.99 14.44 2.79
N LEU A 106 -24.19 13.75 1.68
CA LEU A 106 -25.07 14.21 0.62
C LEU A 106 -26.52 14.27 1.10
N GLY A 107 -27.00 13.24 1.79
CA GLY A 107 -28.34 13.22 2.38
C GLY A 107 -28.57 14.39 3.33
N ASN A 108 -27.60 14.60 4.25
CA ASN A 108 -27.64 15.70 5.20
C ASN A 108 -27.60 17.09 4.49
N TYR A 109 -26.75 17.25 3.48
CA TYR A 109 -26.68 18.49 2.71
C TYR A 109 -28.00 18.81 2.01
N LEU A 110 -28.63 17.83 1.36
CA LEU A 110 -29.92 18.02 0.69
C LEU A 110 -31.05 18.36 1.67
N MET A 111 -31.05 17.69 2.82
CA MET A 111 -32.09 17.88 3.83
C MET A 111 -31.96 19.23 4.56
N TYR A 112 -30.74 19.57 5.03
CA TYR A 112 -30.54 20.74 5.88
C TYR A 112 -30.20 22.01 5.11
N THR A 113 -29.50 21.92 3.98
CA THR A 113 -29.04 23.10 3.24
C THR A 113 -30.01 23.48 2.12
N LEU A 114 -30.54 22.50 1.39
CA LEU A 114 -31.48 22.74 0.30
C LEU A 114 -32.94 22.55 0.69
N HIS A 115 -33.25 22.30 1.97
CA HIS A 115 -34.58 22.15 2.54
C HIS A 115 -35.46 21.17 1.74
N ARG A 116 -34.89 20.16 1.14
CA ARG A 116 -35.63 19.12 0.45
C ARG A 116 -36.20 18.13 1.46
N ALA A 117 -37.51 18.00 1.53
CA ALA A 117 -38.21 17.07 2.42
C ALA A 117 -37.93 15.59 2.10
N THR A 118 -37.59 15.29 0.85
CA THR A 118 -37.15 13.95 0.41
C THR A 118 -35.67 13.97 0.16
N GLY A 119 -34.93 13.06 0.82
CA GLY A 119 -33.48 12.88 0.59
C GLY A 119 -33.15 12.61 -0.88
N ALA A 120 -31.86 12.44 -1.17
CA ALA A 120 -31.42 12.11 -2.51
C ALA A 120 -32.09 10.82 -3.00
N SER A 121 -32.50 10.78 -4.28
CA SER A 121 -32.90 9.52 -4.89
C SER A 121 -31.75 8.53 -4.84
N VAL A 122 -32.05 7.24 -4.71
CA VAL A 122 -31.03 6.17 -4.67
C VAL A 122 -30.10 6.28 -5.89
N GLY A 123 -30.64 6.52 -7.08
CA GLY A 123 -29.84 6.65 -8.30
C GLY A 123 -28.88 7.84 -8.27
N TYR A 124 -29.31 8.99 -7.73
CA TYR A 124 -28.45 10.16 -7.60
C TYR A 124 -27.31 9.94 -6.60
N THR A 125 -27.64 9.35 -5.45
CA THR A 125 -26.63 8.98 -4.45
C THR A 125 -25.61 8.00 -5.03
N GLN A 126 -26.08 6.98 -5.74
CA GLN A 126 -25.21 5.98 -6.36
C GLN A 126 -24.29 6.60 -7.43
N CYS A 127 -24.79 7.53 -8.23
CA CYS A 127 -23.99 8.25 -9.22
C CYS A 127 -22.82 9.02 -8.57
N ILE A 128 -23.10 9.76 -7.48
CA ILE A 128 -22.06 10.50 -6.76
C ILE A 128 -21.04 9.58 -6.09
N VAL A 129 -21.51 8.50 -5.46
CA VAL A 129 -20.62 7.50 -4.84
C VAL A 129 -19.73 6.85 -5.91
N SER A 130 -20.27 6.48 -7.07
CA SER A 130 -19.50 5.89 -8.16
C SER A 130 -18.45 6.86 -8.71
N THR A 131 -18.82 8.12 -8.91
CA THR A 131 -17.88 9.16 -9.35
C THR A 131 -16.75 9.37 -8.33
N GLY A 132 -17.09 9.45 -7.05
CA GLY A 132 -16.11 9.55 -5.96
C GLY A 132 -15.18 8.33 -5.92
N THR A 133 -15.70 7.13 -6.12
CA THR A 133 -14.93 5.89 -6.19
C THR A 133 -13.94 5.90 -7.36
N LEU A 134 -14.36 6.35 -8.54
CA LEU A 134 -13.46 6.50 -9.69
C LEU A 134 -12.31 7.47 -9.40
N MET A 135 -12.60 8.61 -8.76
CA MET A 135 -11.56 9.57 -8.36
C MET A 135 -10.56 8.98 -7.36
N VAL A 136 -11.03 8.13 -6.45
CA VAL A 136 -10.16 7.47 -5.44
C VAL A 136 -9.30 6.37 -6.06
N ILE A 137 -9.82 5.64 -7.04
CA ILE A 137 -9.10 4.54 -7.71
C ILE A 137 -8.05 5.06 -8.70
N LEU A 138 -8.29 6.21 -9.33
CA LEU A 138 -7.45 6.73 -10.39
C LEU A 138 -5.96 6.86 -10.02
N PRO A 139 -5.57 7.41 -8.86
CA PRO A 139 -4.17 7.46 -8.45
C PRO A 139 -3.52 6.09 -8.29
N ILE A 140 -4.28 5.10 -7.78
CA ILE A 140 -3.79 3.72 -7.64
C ILE A 140 -3.53 3.10 -9.01
N LEU A 141 -4.45 3.30 -9.97
CA LEU A 141 -4.30 2.81 -11.33
C LEU A 141 -3.07 3.41 -12.02
N ILE A 142 -2.87 4.72 -11.87
CA ILE A 142 -1.69 5.41 -12.42
C ILE A 142 -0.42 4.81 -11.82
N LEU A 143 -0.35 4.68 -10.50
CA LEU A 143 0.82 4.09 -9.83
C LEU A 143 1.06 2.65 -10.28
N TYR A 144 0.01 1.85 -10.43
CA TYR A 144 0.10 0.48 -10.93
C TYR A 144 0.67 0.42 -12.36
N LEU A 145 0.23 1.29 -13.27
CA LEU A 145 0.74 1.35 -14.64
C LEU A 145 2.25 1.58 -14.70
N PHE A 146 2.79 2.40 -13.80
CA PHE A 146 4.24 2.61 -13.71
C PHE A 146 4.99 1.42 -13.10
N ALA A 147 4.40 0.75 -12.11
CA ALA A 147 5.07 -0.29 -11.34
C ALA A 147 4.79 -1.72 -11.86
N GLN A 148 3.82 -1.90 -12.77
CA GLN A 148 3.40 -3.22 -13.27
C GLN A 148 4.55 -4.04 -13.86
N LYS A 149 5.53 -3.41 -14.52
CA LYS A 149 6.69 -4.11 -15.10
C LYS A 149 7.49 -4.85 -14.03
N GLY A 150 7.89 -4.16 -12.96
CA GLY A 150 8.61 -4.79 -11.85
C GLY A 150 7.77 -5.83 -11.11
N PHE A 151 6.45 -5.63 -11.03
CA PHE A 151 5.54 -6.60 -10.43
C PHE A 151 5.49 -7.90 -11.23
N VAL A 152 5.36 -7.83 -12.56
CA VAL A 152 5.34 -9.01 -13.44
C VAL A 152 6.69 -9.74 -13.39
N GLU A 153 7.81 -9.01 -13.41
CA GLU A 153 9.15 -9.59 -13.28
C GLU A 153 9.31 -10.35 -11.95
N SER A 154 8.78 -9.82 -10.82
CA SER A 154 8.85 -10.49 -9.53
C SER A 154 8.06 -11.80 -9.50
N LEU A 155 6.89 -11.83 -10.15
CA LEU A 155 6.08 -13.04 -10.24
C LEU A 155 6.74 -14.11 -11.12
N SER A 156 7.33 -13.70 -12.24
CA SER A 156 8.03 -14.63 -13.14
C SER A 156 9.26 -15.26 -12.49
N SER A 157 10.03 -14.49 -11.73
CA SER A 157 11.21 -15.00 -11.02
C SER A 157 10.87 -15.97 -9.88
N THR A 158 9.69 -15.85 -9.28
CA THR A 158 9.21 -16.78 -8.25
C THR A 158 8.52 -18.01 -8.83
N GLY A 159 8.03 -17.96 -10.07
CA GLY A 159 7.28 -19.03 -10.73
C GLY A 159 8.11 -20.02 -11.57
N ILE A 160 9.35 -19.70 -11.89
CA ILE A 160 10.22 -20.52 -12.74
C ILE A 160 11.22 -21.32 -11.89
N LYS A 161 10.72 -22.17 -11.02
CA LYS A 161 11.46 -23.31 -10.49
C LYS A 161 10.48 -24.49 -10.36
N MET A 162 10.05 -25.01 -11.49
CA MET A 162 9.69 -26.41 -11.63
C MET A 162 10.80 -27.15 -12.34
#